data_aa03b1b06713794977f0a9babca48ccc
#
_entry.id   aa03b1b06713794977f0a9babca48ccc
#
_cell.length_a   1.000
_cell.length_b   1.000
_cell.length_c   1.000
_cell.angle_alpha   90.00
_cell.angle_beta   90.00
_cell.angle_gamma   90.00
#
_symmetry.space_group_name_H-M   'P 1'
#
loop_
_entity.id
_entity.type
_entity.pdbx_description
1 polymer ?
#
loop_
_entity_poly.entity_id
_entity_poly.type
_entity_poly.pdbx_seq_one_letter_code
_entity_poly.pdbx_strand_id
1 'polypeptide(L)'
;MGTENTLPWPIFLSDFKGTLAIANPRLAPYGAAADAALQHNLFQGAPQRVQGNNVVHAFQFVESGNAEAALLSLAQLRLAGVPNEAYQLVPEHYYPPIVQKRILLTQHPDARALVAFMGSADAQFILQEAGYLAPEDHSLL
;
A
#
# COMPACT_ATOMS: atom_id res chain seq x y z
N MET A 1 5.57 -6.77 -23.07
CA MET A 1 4.41 -6.07 -23.61
C MET A 1 3.26 -6.24 -22.64
N GLY A 2 3.00 -5.22 -21.83
CA GLY A 2 1.86 -5.23 -20.93
C GLY A 2 0.58 -5.16 -21.75
N THR A 3 -0.26 -6.16 -21.65
CA THR A 3 -1.64 -6.06 -22.09
C THR A 3 -2.26 -4.95 -21.27
N GLU A 4 -2.63 -3.84 -21.89
CA GLU A 4 -3.45 -2.81 -21.29
C GLU A 4 -4.69 -3.49 -20.72
N ASN A 5 -4.72 -3.63 -19.41
CA ASN A 5 -5.86 -4.21 -18.74
C ASN A 5 -6.92 -3.14 -18.60
N THR A 6 -7.73 -3.00 -19.63
CA THR A 6 -8.80 -2.00 -19.73
C THR A 6 -10.05 -2.39 -18.95
N LEU A 7 -10.04 -3.53 -18.26
CA LEU A 7 -11.19 -3.94 -17.45
C LEU A 7 -11.31 -3.06 -16.21
N PRO A 8 -12.50 -2.49 -15.93
CA PRO A 8 -12.72 -1.73 -14.73
C PRO A 8 -12.62 -2.63 -13.49
N TRP A 9 -12.07 -2.07 -12.42
CA TRP A 9 -12.14 -2.65 -11.08
C TRP A 9 -13.62 -2.86 -10.69
N PRO A 10 -14.08 -4.00 -10.14
CA PRO A 10 -13.36 -5.18 -9.68
C PRO A 10 -13.31 -6.35 -10.67
N ILE A 11 -13.77 -6.19 -11.91
CA ILE A 11 -13.92 -7.28 -12.89
C ILE A 11 -12.60 -7.97 -13.18
N PHE A 12 -11.51 -7.19 -13.30
CA PHE A 12 -10.17 -7.76 -13.51
C PHE A 12 -9.77 -8.74 -12.40
N LEU A 13 -10.12 -8.42 -11.17
CA LEU A 13 -9.72 -9.21 -10.02
C LEU A 13 -10.64 -10.42 -9.80
N SER A 14 -11.90 -10.37 -10.23
CA SER A 14 -12.81 -11.51 -10.07
C SER A 14 -12.34 -12.73 -10.84
N ASP A 15 -11.70 -12.54 -12.00
CA ASP A 15 -11.24 -13.60 -12.87
C ASP A 15 -9.73 -13.86 -12.81
N PHE A 16 -9.00 -13.10 -11.99
CA PHE A 16 -7.55 -13.25 -11.89
C PHE A 16 -7.18 -14.59 -11.21
N LYS A 17 -6.44 -15.42 -11.94
CA LYS A 17 -5.99 -16.75 -11.50
C LYS A 17 -4.47 -16.90 -11.44
N GLY A 18 -3.74 -15.81 -11.72
CA GLY A 18 -2.28 -15.79 -11.70
C GLY A 18 -1.70 -15.75 -10.28
N THR A 19 -0.42 -15.51 -10.20
CA THR A 19 0.30 -15.34 -8.93
C THR A 19 0.19 -13.91 -8.44
N LEU A 20 -0.32 -13.74 -7.23
CA LEU A 20 -0.49 -12.46 -6.54
C LEU A 20 0.54 -12.32 -5.42
N ALA A 21 1.37 -11.29 -5.48
CA ALA A 21 2.29 -10.95 -4.41
C ALA A 21 1.64 -10.02 -3.38
N ILE A 22 1.82 -10.33 -2.11
CA ILE A 22 1.43 -9.46 -0.99
C ILE A 22 2.57 -9.38 0.03
N ALA A 23 2.60 -8.33 0.83
CA ALA A 23 3.42 -8.34 2.04
C ALA A 23 2.83 -9.32 3.07
N ASN A 24 3.68 -9.87 3.93
CA ASN A 24 3.22 -10.80 4.97
C ASN A 24 2.26 -10.09 5.93
N PRO A 25 1.00 -10.55 6.06
CA PRO A 25 -0.01 -9.92 6.91
C PRO A 25 0.36 -9.86 8.39
N ARG A 26 1.21 -10.76 8.85
CA ARG A 26 1.66 -10.80 10.26
C ARG A 26 2.81 -9.86 10.56
N LEU A 27 3.53 -9.38 9.55
CA LEU A 27 4.74 -8.57 9.68
C LEU A 27 4.57 -7.14 9.17
N ALA A 28 3.62 -6.90 8.27
CA ALA A 28 3.48 -5.63 7.58
C ALA A 28 2.02 -5.14 7.59
N PRO A 29 1.77 -3.86 7.96
CA PRO A 29 0.42 -3.29 7.95
C PRO A 29 -0.25 -3.35 6.57
N TYR A 30 0.49 -3.11 5.50
CA TYR A 30 -0.02 -3.23 4.14
C TYR A 30 -0.36 -4.68 3.75
N GLY A 31 0.35 -5.66 4.32
CA GLY A 31 0.00 -7.06 4.17
C GLY A 31 -1.30 -7.41 4.87
N ALA A 32 -1.53 -6.90 6.08
CA ALA A 32 -2.78 -7.06 6.79
C ALA A 32 -3.96 -6.42 6.03
N ALA A 33 -3.76 -5.22 5.47
CA ALA A 33 -4.77 -4.56 4.63
C ALA A 33 -5.05 -5.36 3.35
N ALA A 34 -4.02 -5.88 2.70
CA ALA A 34 -4.17 -6.73 1.52
C ALA A 34 -4.96 -7.98 1.82
N ASP A 35 -4.64 -8.68 2.93
CA ASP A 35 -5.37 -9.88 3.34
C ASP A 35 -6.83 -9.57 3.66
N ALA A 36 -7.13 -8.47 4.35
CA ALA A 36 -8.49 -8.01 4.60
C ALA A 36 -9.26 -7.75 3.29
N ALA A 37 -8.64 -7.05 2.33
CA ALA A 37 -9.24 -6.79 1.04
C ALA A 37 -9.54 -8.09 0.28
N LEU A 38 -8.66 -9.07 0.35
CA LEU A 38 -8.84 -10.38 -0.27
C LEU A 38 -9.98 -11.20 0.37
N GLN A 39 -10.22 -11.02 1.66
CA GLN A 39 -11.32 -11.69 2.37
C GLN A 39 -12.70 -11.12 2.02
N HIS A 40 -12.77 -9.92 1.47
CA HIS A 40 -14.02 -9.28 1.03
C HIS A 40 -14.52 -9.74 -0.35
N ASN A 41 -14.17 -10.94 -0.78
CA ASN A 41 -14.60 -11.53 -2.06
C ASN A 41 -14.27 -10.71 -3.31
N LEU A 42 -13.28 -9.83 -3.24
CA LEU A 42 -12.75 -9.11 -4.38
C LEU A 42 -12.20 -10.05 -5.45
N PHE A 43 -11.72 -11.21 -5.00
CA PHE A 43 -11.14 -12.24 -5.85
C PHE A 43 -11.97 -13.52 -5.74
N GLN A 44 -12.90 -13.70 -6.64
CA GLN A 44 -13.60 -15.00 -6.77
C GLN A 44 -12.68 -16.09 -7.35
N GLY A 45 -11.60 -15.68 -8.01
CA GLY A 45 -10.68 -16.56 -8.72
C GLY A 45 -9.66 -17.31 -7.87
N ALA A 46 -9.53 -17.04 -6.58
CA ALA A 46 -8.53 -17.63 -5.68
C ALA A 46 -7.10 -17.65 -6.27
N PRO A 47 -6.45 -16.51 -6.50
CA PRO A 47 -5.10 -16.48 -7.06
C PRO A 47 -4.11 -17.19 -6.15
N GLN A 48 -3.06 -17.75 -6.76
CA GLN A 48 -1.93 -18.27 -6.01
C GLN A 48 -1.21 -17.11 -5.31
N ARG A 49 -0.98 -17.20 -4.00
CA ARG A 49 -0.36 -16.12 -3.23
C ARG A 49 1.11 -16.41 -2.96
N VAL A 50 1.94 -15.38 -3.17
CA VAL A 50 3.31 -15.34 -2.68
C VAL A 50 3.46 -14.19 -1.70
N GLN A 51 4.26 -14.38 -0.65
CA GLN A 51 4.40 -13.40 0.42
C GLN A 51 5.83 -12.90 0.53
N GLY A 52 6.00 -11.59 0.45
CA GLY A 52 7.23 -10.90 0.83
C GLY A 52 7.18 -10.47 2.29
N ASN A 53 8.34 -10.26 2.90
CA ASN A 53 8.41 -9.79 4.30
C ASN A 53 7.83 -8.37 4.48
N ASN A 54 7.86 -7.57 3.42
CA ASN A 54 7.34 -6.21 3.37
C ASN A 54 6.88 -5.86 1.94
N VAL A 55 6.37 -4.64 1.73
CA VAL A 55 5.88 -4.20 0.41
C VAL A 55 6.97 -4.10 -0.65
N VAL A 56 8.21 -3.80 -0.27
CA VAL A 56 9.34 -3.76 -1.22
C VAL A 56 9.61 -5.16 -1.76
N HIS A 57 9.63 -6.16 -0.88
CA HIS A 57 9.83 -7.55 -1.29
C HIS A 57 8.67 -8.08 -2.13
N ALA A 58 7.42 -7.69 -1.80
CA ALA A 58 6.27 -8.02 -2.64
C ALA A 58 6.37 -7.39 -4.04
N PHE A 59 6.86 -6.15 -4.13
CA PHE A 59 7.10 -5.48 -5.41
C PHE A 59 8.17 -6.20 -6.25
N GLN A 60 9.25 -6.66 -5.62
CA GLN A 60 10.31 -7.40 -6.30
C GLN A 60 9.82 -8.70 -6.97
N PHE A 61 8.78 -9.36 -6.45
CA PHE A 61 8.19 -10.52 -7.10
C PHE A 61 7.60 -10.16 -8.48
N VAL A 62 6.98 -8.99 -8.60
CA VAL A 62 6.46 -8.52 -9.90
C VAL A 62 7.59 -8.08 -10.82
N GLU A 63 8.56 -7.31 -10.31
CA GLU A 63 9.71 -6.87 -11.11
C GLU A 63 10.51 -8.04 -11.70
N SER A 64 10.64 -9.13 -10.94
CA SER A 64 11.37 -10.33 -11.37
C SER A 64 10.54 -11.30 -12.23
N GLY A 65 9.24 -11.00 -12.45
CA GLY A 65 8.34 -11.88 -13.19
C GLY A 65 7.87 -13.12 -12.40
N ASN A 66 8.12 -13.17 -11.09
CA ASN A 66 7.67 -14.26 -10.23
C ASN A 66 6.23 -14.08 -9.71
N ALA A 67 5.62 -12.94 -9.97
CA ALA A 67 4.19 -12.68 -9.77
C ALA A 67 3.66 -11.81 -10.90
N GLU A 68 2.44 -12.04 -11.32
CA GLU A 68 1.78 -11.25 -12.36
C GLU A 68 1.09 -10.00 -11.81
N ALA A 69 0.78 -10.01 -10.52
CA ALA A 69 0.16 -8.87 -9.85
C ALA A 69 0.63 -8.77 -8.39
N ALA A 70 0.45 -7.60 -7.78
CA ALA A 70 0.72 -7.39 -6.36
C ALA A 70 -0.24 -6.39 -5.74
N LEU A 71 -0.53 -6.55 -4.44
CA LEU A 71 -1.15 -5.52 -3.61
C LEU A 71 -0.05 -4.79 -2.82
N LEU A 72 0.09 -3.50 -3.09
CA LEU A 72 1.22 -2.69 -2.65
C LEU A 72 0.73 -1.36 -2.07
N SER A 73 1.62 -0.61 -1.44
CA SER A 73 1.34 0.77 -1.06
C SER A 73 1.49 1.70 -2.28
N LEU A 74 0.65 2.71 -2.37
CA LEU A 74 0.77 3.75 -3.40
C LEU A 74 2.12 4.46 -3.34
N ALA A 75 2.63 4.69 -2.13
CA ALA A 75 3.94 5.32 -1.93
C ALA A 75 5.08 4.50 -2.56
N GLN A 76 5.03 3.17 -2.45
CA GLN A 76 6.03 2.30 -3.09
C GLN A 76 5.98 2.42 -4.62
N LEU A 77 4.80 2.47 -5.21
CA LEU A 77 4.65 2.59 -6.66
C LEU A 77 5.13 3.94 -7.17
N ARG A 78 4.81 5.02 -6.47
CA ARG A 78 5.28 6.37 -6.82
C ARG A 78 6.80 6.49 -6.69
N LEU A 79 7.37 5.96 -5.61
CA LEU A 79 8.82 5.95 -5.41
C LEU A 79 9.55 5.18 -6.51
N ALA A 80 8.96 4.07 -6.97
CA ALA A 80 9.51 3.27 -8.06
C ALA A 80 9.24 3.84 -9.45
N GLY A 81 8.50 4.96 -9.56
CA GLY A 81 8.18 5.58 -10.84
C GLY A 81 7.20 4.76 -11.69
N VAL A 82 6.38 3.91 -11.07
CA VAL A 82 5.38 3.12 -11.79
C VAL A 82 4.32 4.07 -12.36
N PRO A 83 4.04 4.00 -13.68
CA PRO A 83 3.06 4.88 -14.30
C PRO A 83 1.64 4.58 -13.81
N ASN A 84 0.80 5.62 -13.76
CA ASN A 84 -0.56 5.53 -13.23
C ASN A 84 -1.44 4.50 -13.96
N GLU A 85 -1.15 4.24 -15.22
CA GLU A 85 -1.87 3.28 -16.05
C GLU A 85 -1.57 1.81 -15.66
N ALA A 86 -0.49 1.59 -14.92
CA ALA A 86 -0.05 0.25 -14.52
C ALA A 86 -0.65 -0.23 -13.19
N TYR A 87 -1.42 0.62 -12.49
CA TYR A 87 -2.04 0.23 -11.23
C TYR A 87 -3.42 0.87 -11.04
N GLN A 88 -4.17 0.31 -10.11
CA GLN A 88 -5.46 0.85 -9.65
C GLN A 88 -5.49 0.90 -8.14
N LEU A 89 -6.15 1.91 -7.58
CA LEU A 89 -6.34 2.01 -6.14
C LEU A 89 -7.43 1.05 -5.69
N VAL A 90 -7.14 0.27 -4.64
CA VAL A 90 -8.15 -0.52 -3.95
C VAL A 90 -9.04 0.44 -3.17
N PRO A 91 -10.37 0.39 -3.34
CA PRO A 91 -11.27 1.26 -2.58
C PRO A 91 -11.16 1.02 -1.07
N GLU A 92 -11.19 2.09 -0.29
CA GLU A 92 -10.91 2.07 1.16
C GLU A 92 -11.89 1.20 1.97
N HIS A 93 -13.10 0.98 1.47
CA HIS A 93 -14.08 0.13 2.16
C HIS A 93 -13.72 -1.37 2.18
N TYR A 94 -12.71 -1.80 1.42
CA TYR A 94 -12.26 -3.19 1.38
C TYR A 94 -11.25 -3.57 2.47
N TYR A 95 -10.70 -2.59 3.17
CA TYR A 95 -9.69 -2.84 4.20
C TYR A 95 -9.80 -1.80 5.32
N PRO A 96 -9.36 -2.11 6.55
CA PRO A 96 -9.34 -1.13 7.63
C PRO A 96 -8.29 -0.04 7.34
N PRO A 97 -8.47 1.18 7.85
CA PRO A 97 -7.51 2.27 7.69
C PRO A 97 -6.10 1.86 8.11
N ILE A 98 -5.11 2.17 7.28
CA ILE A 98 -3.70 1.93 7.57
C ILE A 98 -3.16 3.17 8.28
N VAL A 99 -3.26 3.20 9.60
CA VAL A 99 -2.81 4.32 10.43
C VAL A 99 -1.36 4.13 10.81
N GLN A 100 -0.50 5.06 10.38
CA GLN A 100 0.89 5.13 10.82
C GLN A 100 1.04 6.13 11.95
N LYS A 101 1.79 5.75 12.97
CA LYS A 101 2.04 6.57 14.15
C LYS A 101 3.53 6.82 14.33
N ARG A 102 3.86 7.95 14.92
CA ARG A 102 5.23 8.27 15.35
C ARG A 102 5.26 8.43 16.86
N ILE A 103 6.40 8.11 17.46
CA ILE A 103 6.63 8.28 18.89
C ILE A 103 7.96 8.99 19.11
N LEU A 104 7.99 9.93 20.03
CA LEU A 104 9.21 10.61 20.47
C LEU A 104 9.82 9.83 21.64
N LEU A 105 11.01 9.25 21.41
CA LEU A 105 11.72 8.42 22.39
C LEU A 105 12.78 9.18 23.18
N THR A 106 13.02 10.47 22.88
CA THR A 106 14.06 11.29 23.50
C THR A 106 13.59 12.72 23.61
N GLN A 107 14.15 13.46 24.57
CA GLN A 107 13.92 14.90 24.71
C GLN A 107 14.95 15.77 23.96
N HIS A 108 15.79 15.15 23.13
CA HIS A 108 16.77 15.87 22.34
C HIS A 108 16.11 16.96 21.48
N PRO A 109 16.66 18.21 21.44
CA PRO A 109 16.03 19.31 20.70
C PRO A 109 15.80 19.01 19.20
N ASP A 110 16.74 18.33 18.55
CA ASP A 110 16.62 18.00 17.12
C ASP A 110 15.51 16.98 16.85
N ALA A 111 15.33 16.01 17.75
CA ALA A 111 14.23 15.04 17.64
C ALA A 111 12.86 15.73 17.82
N ARG A 112 12.78 16.68 18.74
CA ARG A 112 11.56 17.50 18.94
C ARG A 112 11.29 18.37 17.72
N ALA A 113 12.33 19.00 17.16
CA ALA A 113 12.22 19.80 15.94
C ALA A 113 11.75 18.98 14.74
N LEU A 114 12.25 17.75 14.58
CA LEU A 114 11.80 16.83 13.53
C LEU A 114 10.31 16.47 13.69
N VAL A 115 9.87 16.13 14.89
CA VAL A 115 8.45 15.83 15.17
C VAL A 115 7.56 17.03 14.86
N ALA A 116 8.00 18.25 15.24
CA ALA A 116 7.28 19.49 14.93
C ALA A 116 7.20 19.72 13.41
N PHE A 117 8.32 19.55 12.69
CA PHE A 117 8.36 19.68 11.22
C PHE A 117 7.43 18.68 10.55
N MET A 118 7.39 17.42 11.00
CA MET A 118 6.48 16.40 10.45
C MET A 118 4.99 16.77 10.57
N GLY A 119 4.63 17.64 11.49
CA GLY A 119 3.28 18.20 11.62
C GLY A 119 3.03 19.46 10.78
N SER A 120 4.06 20.01 10.11
CA SER A 120 3.93 21.23 9.33
C SER A 120 3.19 21.02 8.00
N ALA A 121 2.70 22.11 7.41
CA ALA A 121 2.06 22.08 6.09
C ALA A 121 3.01 21.56 5.00
N ASP A 122 4.28 21.93 5.07
CA ASP A 122 5.30 21.49 4.10
C ASP A 122 5.52 19.97 4.17
N ALA A 123 5.63 19.41 5.38
CA ALA A 123 5.77 17.97 5.54
C ALA A 123 4.50 17.22 5.11
N GLN A 124 3.33 17.76 5.41
CA GLN A 124 2.05 17.17 4.96
C GLN A 124 1.94 17.17 3.43
N PHE A 125 2.36 18.25 2.78
CA PHE A 125 2.41 18.32 1.32
C PHE A 125 3.33 17.23 0.74
N ILE A 126 4.54 17.07 1.29
CA ILE A 126 5.48 16.02 0.86
C ILE A 126 4.86 14.62 1.00
N LEU A 127 4.19 14.35 2.12
CA LEU A 127 3.54 13.07 2.37
C LEU A 127 2.39 12.80 1.38
N GLN A 128 1.57 13.80 1.09
CA GLN A 128 0.47 13.67 0.12
C GLN A 128 0.99 13.42 -1.30
N GLU A 129 2.03 14.13 -1.71
CA GLU A 129 2.70 13.89 -3.00
C GLU A 129 3.29 12.48 -3.09
N ALA A 130 3.79 11.96 -1.97
CA ALA A 130 4.27 10.58 -1.88
C ALA A 130 3.16 9.52 -1.87
N GLY A 131 1.88 9.91 -1.75
CA GLY A 131 0.74 9.00 -1.80
C GLY A 131 0.13 8.64 -0.44
N TYR A 132 0.53 9.33 0.63
CA TYR A 132 -0.11 9.19 1.94
C TYR A 132 -1.34 10.10 2.04
N LEU A 133 -2.35 9.64 2.77
CA LEU A 133 -3.50 10.47 3.11
C LEU A 133 -3.14 11.45 4.23
N ALA A 134 -3.86 12.58 4.29
CA ALA A 134 -3.77 13.48 5.44
C ALA A 134 -4.18 12.75 6.72
N PRO A 135 -3.57 13.09 7.88
CA PRO A 135 -4.04 12.56 9.14
C PRO A 135 -5.52 12.92 9.33
N GLU A 136 -6.37 11.95 9.55
CA GLU A 136 -7.69 12.25 10.08
C GLU A 136 -7.52 12.85 11.47
N ASP A 137 -8.36 13.83 11.79
CA ASP A 137 -8.29 14.53 13.07
C ASP A 137 -8.78 13.59 14.20
N HIS A 138 -7.95 12.64 14.57
CA HIS A 138 -8.14 11.77 15.73
C HIS A 138 -7.72 12.49 17.01
N SER A 139 -8.13 13.74 17.17
CA SER A 139 -7.81 14.56 18.35
C SER A 139 -8.53 14.10 19.63
N LEU A 140 -9.04 12.87 19.64
CA LEU A 140 -9.79 12.33 20.78
C LEU A 140 -9.29 10.92 21.20
N LEU A 141 -7.98 10.76 21.41
CA LEU A 141 -7.48 9.71 22.32
C LEU A 141 -6.27 10.22 23.07
#